data_faac41d7551e15048e95298c0074f171
#
_entry.id   faac41d7551e15048e95298c0074f171
#
_cell.length_a   1.000
_cell.length_b   1.000
_cell.length_c   1.000
_cell.angle_alpha   90.00
_cell.angle_beta   90.00
_cell.angle_gamma   90.00
#
_symmetry.space_group_name_H-M   'P 1'
#
loop_
_entity.id
_entity.type
_entity.pdbx_description
1 polymer ?
#
loop_
_entity_poly.entity_id
_entity_poly.type
_entity_poly.pdbx_seq_one_letter_code
_entity_poly.pdbx_strand_id
1 'polypeptide(L)'
;MSTPALRTADVSLRDARAADSDALQSLDGAAPDAGAALIQARRNFFARTAAYTRCRTFVAEQDGRIIGVNCMALTAVRVAGRPCMAGYSFNTRVASGLRTRGVGSLMMRAGAEWIERQGAPYVTGLIGVNNVASMAMVTSLGWEPVARFDYLVLNLARFAPDPEVKIRKVDVLGDPAHASWRFGEVFLHHFVPRYLVSDLFRPYPRGPYMGSLTAFGPGGSAWLSLWDDRTRRGLDPDRIRAVKAYDVTLKGEGGFRAFSAIAATLGGMDLDHLLLPIPHDATARALLEPYASDIVEFNFCVKRLNGAGPLPPGPVYFDIRH
;
A
#
# COMPACT_ATOMS: atom_id res chain seq x y z
N MET A 1 32.44 26.44 5.37
CA MET A 1 32.51 25.59 6.56
C MET A 1 32.17 24.16 6.10
N SER A 2 33.14 23.25 6.11
CA SER A 2 32.94 21.83 5.73
C SER A 2 32.11 21.15 6.82
N THR A 3 30.91 20.69 6.47
CA THR A 3 30.10 19.86 7.37
C THR A 3 30.91 18.58 7.66
N PRO A 4 31.14 18.20 8.91
CA PRO A 4 31.88 16.99 9.23
C PRO A 4 31.22 15.76 8.60
N ALA A 5 32.05 14.85 8.09
CA ALA A 5 31.59 13.59 7.50
C ALA A 5 30.84 12.79 8.58
N LEU A 6 29.56 12.48 8.31
CA LEU A 6 28.72 11.68 9.19
C LEU A 6 29.34 10.29 9.34
N ARG A 7 29.74 9.94 10.56
CA ARG A 7 30.07 8.55 10.89
C ARG A 7 28.79 7.86 11.31
N THR A 8 28.45 6.71 10.72
CA THR A 8 27.30 5.88 11.13
C THR A 8 27.41 5.46 12.61
N ALA A 9 28.61 5.53 13.19
CA ALA A 9 28.87 5.30 14.60
C ALA A 9 28.17 6.30 15.55
N ASP A 10 27.82 7.49 15.05
CA ASP A 10 27.20 8.54 15.85
C ASP A 10 25.66 8.52 15.77
N VAL A 11 25.08 7.54 15.07
CA VAL A 11 23.63 7.40 14.89
C VAL A 11 23.11 6.32 15.82
N SER A 12 22.22 6.68 16.73
CA SER A 12 21.51 5.73 17.58
C SER A 12 20.16 5.37 16.98
N LEU A 13 19.73 4.11 17.18
CA LEU A 13 18.39 3.64 16.85
C LEU A 13 17.58 3.44 18.13
N ARG A 14 16.35 3.93 18.11
CA ARG A 14 15.37 3.67 19.18
C ARG A 14 13.96 3.51 18.62
N ASP A 15 13.05 3.07 19.47
CA ASP A 15 11.63 3.12 19.17
C ASP A 15 11.11 4.55 19.20
N ALA A 16 10.23 4.87 18.25
CA ALA A 16 9.52 6.14 18.22
C ALA A 16 8.56 6.24 19.42
N ARG A 17 8.41 7.46 19.93
CA ARG A 17 7.50 7.83 21.01
C ARG A 17 6.37 8.70 20.46
N ALA A 18 5.23 8.78 21.14
CA ALA A 18 4.13 9.65 20.73
C ALA A 18 4.58 11.13 20.55
N ALA A 19 5.49 11.60 21.40
CA ALA A 19 6.07 12.94 21.35
C ALA A 19 6.90 13.21 20.06
N ASP A 20 7.31 12.17 19.35
CA ASP A 20 8.09 12.34 18.10
C ASP A 20 7.21 12.71 16.90
N SER A 21 5.87 12.68 17.02
CA SER A 21 4.92 12.82 15.90
C SER A 21 5.22 14.02 15.00
N ASP A 22 5.46 15.19 15.56
CA ASP A 22 5.66 16.44 14.80
C ASP A 22 7.00 16.42 14.04
N ALA A 23 8.06 15.92 14.66
CA ALA A 23 9.36 15.75 14.02
C ALA A 23 9.28 14.74 12.86
N LEU A 24 8.51 13.66 13.05
CA LEU A 24 8.30 12.63 12.03
C LEU A 24 7.42 13.13 10.88
N GLN A 25 6.42 13.97 11.15
CA GLN A 25 5.63 14.63 10.10
C GLN A 25 6.48 15.60 9.29
N SER A 26 7.38 16.34 9.94
CA SER A 26 8.30 17.24 9.26
C SER A 26 9.26 16.49 8.33
N LEU A 27 9.74 15.32 8.74
CA LEU A 27 10.54 14.42 7.89
C LEU A 27 9.76 13.88 6.68
N ASP A 28 8.49 13.56 6.86
CA ASP A 28 7.60 13.05 5.80
C ASP A 28 7.30 14.15 4.76
N GLY A 29 7.01 15.36 5.22
CA GLY A 29 6.71 16.53 4.37
C GLY A 29 7.91 17.04 3.55
N ALA A 30 9.12 16.74 3.97
CA ALA A 30 10.34 17.12 3.26
C ALA A 30 10.72 16.15 2.11
N ALA A 31 9.95 15.08 1.88
CA ALA A 31 10.23 14.08 0.85
C ALA A 31 9.48 14.42 -0.45
N PRO A 32 10.16 14.72 -1.55
CA PRO A 32 9.52 14.97 -2.84
C PRO A 32 9.16 13.63 -3.50
N ASP A 33 8.17 12.92 -2.98
CA ASP A 33 7.65 11.75 -3.67
C ASP A 33 6.54 12.23 -4.63
N ALA A 34 6.75 12.06 -5.93
CA ALA A 34 5.74 12.32 -6.95
C ALA A 34 4.47 11.51 -6.64
N GLY A 35 3.31 12.06 -6.88
CA GLY A 35 2.01 11.46 -6.53
C GLY A 35 1.58 11.67 -5.08
N ALA A 36 2.39 12.35 -4.30
CA ALA A 36 2.22 12.46 -2.86
C ALA A 36 1.25 13.56 -2.41
N ALA A 37 0.77 14.43 -3.28
CA ALA A 37 -0.11 15.54 -2.88
C ALA A 37 -1.37 15.07 -2.13
N LEU A 38 -1.93 13.92 -2.54
CA LEU A 38 -3.06 13.29 -1.86
C LEU A 38 -2.65 12.46 -0.61
N ILE A 39 -1.36 12.17 -0.46
CA ILE A 39 -0.85 11.26 0.58
C ILE A 39 -0.17 12.05 1.70
N GLN A 40 0.28 13.28 1.46
CA GLN A 40 1.17 14.03 2.36
C GLN A 40 0.49 14.84 3.48
N ALA A 41 -0.80 15.10 3.41
CA ALA A 41 -1.50 15.89 4.42
C ALA A 41 -1.88 15.06 5.65
N ARG A 42 -0.92 14.44 6.33
CA ARG A 42 -1.19 13.66 7.55
C ARG A 42 -1.31 14.57 8.76
N ARG A 43 -2.38 14.43 9.54
CA ARG A 43 -2.55 15.08 10.83
C ARG A 43 -1.80 14.36 11.98
N ASN A 44 -1.49 13.09 11.80
CA ASN A 44 -0.81 12.28 12.80
C ASN A 44 0.05 11.21 12.12
N PHE A 45 1.35 11.19 12.42
CA PHE A 45 2.28 10.22 11.84
C PHE A 45 1.90 8.78 12.19
N PHE A 46 1.43 8.52 13.41
CA PHE A 46 1.15 7.18 13.91
C PHE A 46 -0.21 6.61 13.50
N ALA A 47 -1.09 7.41 12.86
CA ALA A 47 -2.40 6.93 12.44
C ALA A 47 -2.31 5.67 11.58
N ARG A 48 -1.34 5.61 10.67
CA ARG A 48 -1.11 4.43 9.82
C ARG A 48 -0.59 3.23 10.62
N THR A 49 0.29 3.43 11.59
CA THR A 49 0.86 2.34 12.39
C THR A 49 -0.15 1.71 13.32
N ALA A 50 -1.12 2.50 13.83
CA ALA A 50 -2.21 2.03 14.68
C ALA A 50 -3.13 1.01 13.98
N ALA A 51 -3.06 0.95 12.66
CA ALA A 51 -3.79 -0.04 11.87
C ALA A 51 -3.27 -1.46 11.97
N TYR A 52 -2.07 -1.65 12.49
CA TYR A 52 -1.44 -2.94 12.62
C TYR A 52 -1.48 -3.40 14.08
N THR A 53 -1.81 -4.66 14.32
CA THR A 53 -1.77 -5.24 15.66
C THR A 53 -0.35 -5.35 16.22
N ARG A 54 0.63 -5.48 15.32
CA ARG A 54 2.06 -5.54 15.65
C ARG A 54 2.82 -4.66 14.68
N CYS A 55 3.21 -3.49 15.14
CA CYS A 55 4.00 -2.54 14.37
C CYS A 55 5.08 -1.95 15.26
N ARG A 56 6.26 -1.74 14.69
CA ARG A 56 7.36 -1.05 15.33
C ARG A 56 7.83 0.10 14.44
N THR A 57 8.01 1.26 15.03
CA THR A 57 8.54 2.43 14.35
C THR A 57 9.93 2.71 14.89
N PHE A 58 10.95 2.53 14.06
CA PHE A 58 12.33 2.84 14.38
C PHE A 58 12.61 4.29 14.01
N VAL A 59 13.24 5.02 14.90
CA VAL A 59 13.82 6.33 14.60
C VAL A 59 15.34 6.25 14.69
N ALA A 60 16.00 6.89 13.72
CA ALA A 60 17.42 7.17 13.76
C ALA A 60 17.63 8.56 14.36
N GLU A 61 18.43 8.66 15.40
CA GLU A 61 18.71 9.89 16.12
C GLU A 61 20.20 10.20 16.11
N GLN A 62 20.53 11.48 15.91
CA GLN A 62 21.87 12.02 16.02
C GLN A 62 21.79 13.36 16.73
N ASP A 63 22.67 13.59 17.72
CA ASP A 63 22.73 14.83 18.50
C ASP A 63 21.35 15.30 19.03
N GLY A 64 20.54 14.34 19.50
CA GLY A 64 19.18 14.60 20.00
C GLY A 64 18.15 14.96 18.94
N ARG A 65 18.49 14.84 17.64
CA ARG A 65 17.58 15.12 16.52
C ARG A 65 17.20 13.84 15.78
N ILE A 66 15.93 13.70 15.45
CA ILE A 66 15.46 12.63 14.58
C ILE A 66 15.90 12.93 13.15
N ILE A 67 16.69 12.03 12.57
CA ILE A 67 17.24 12.14 11.22
C ILE A 67 16.69 11.07 10.26
N GLY A 68 15.95 10.11 10.78
CA GLY A 68 15.34 9.08 9.97
C GLY A 68 14.23 8.32 10.69
N VAL A 69 13.37 7.69 9.92
CA VAL A 69 12.28 6.83 10.40
C VAL A 69 12.07 5.66 9.45
N ASN A 70 11.70 4.52 10.03
CA ASN A 70 11.21 3.35 9.30
C ASN A 70 10.11 2.68 10.13
N CYS A 71 8.99 2.38 9.50
CA CYS A 71 7.92 1.61 10.11
C CYS A 71 7.96 0.17 9.58
N MET A 72 7.83 -0.77 10.50
CA MET A 72 7.83 -2.19 10.21
C MET A 72 6.62 -2.85 10.88
N ALA A 73 5.73 -3.41 10.10
CA ALA A 73 4.55 -4.13 10.59
C ALA A 73 4.67 -5.62 10.33
N LEU A 74 4.10 -6.42 11.22
CA LEU A 74 3.89 -7.83 10.99
C LEU A 74 2.45 -8.02 10.51
N THR A 75 2.26 -8.65 9.37
CA THR A 75 0.97 -8.81 8.71
C THR A 75 0.75 -10.25 8.24
N ALA A 76 -0.50 -10.66 8.23
CA ALA A 76 -0.87 -11.96 7.69
C ALA A 76 -0.96 -11.90 6.17
N VAL A 77 -0.41 -12.90 5.52
CA VAL A 77 -0.41 -13.05 4.07
C VAL A 77 -0.68 -14.51 3.68
N ARG A 78 -0.96 -14.75 2.41
CA ARG A 78 -0.91 -16.09 1.83
C ARG A 78 0.21 -16.13 0.78
N VAL A 79 1.04 -17.14 0.88
CA VAL A 79 2.07 -17.45 -0.12
C VAL A 79 1.72 -18.78 -0.74
N ALA A 80 1.51 -18.84 -2.05
CA ALA A 80 1.03 -20.02 -2.76
C ALA A 80 -0.18 -20.71 -2.07
N GLY A 81 -1.16 -19.91 -1.65
CA GLY A 81 -2.36 -20.37 -0.95
C GLY A 81 -2.18 -20.71 0.53
N ARG A 82 -0.96 -20.76 1.05
CA ARG A 82 -0.68 -21.10 2.46
C ARG A 82 -0.57 -19.83 3.31
N PRO A 83 -1.29 -19.74 4.43
CA PRO A 83 -1.19 -18.60 5.31
C PRO A 83 0.17 -18.56 6.01
N CYS A 84 0.74 -17.37 6.12
CA CYS A 84 1.93 -17.11 6.93
C CYS A 84 1.97 -15.65 7.42
N MET A 85 2.88 -15.35 8.33
CA MET A 85 3.21 -13.97 8.69
C MET A 85 4.29 -13.44 7.77
N ALA A 86 4.20 -12.16 7.40
CA ALA A 86 5.27 -11.46 6.72
C ALA A 86 5.46 -10.07 7.31
N GLY A 87 6.67 -9.55 7.26
CA GLY A 87 6.95 -8.16 7.54
C GLY A 87 6.48 -7.26 6.40
N TYR A 88 6.08 -6.06 6.74
CA TYR A 88 5.83 -4.99 5.78
C TYR A 88 6.55 -3.71 6.19
N SER A 89 7.47 -3.26 5.34
CA SER A 89 8.23 -2.03 5.53
C SER A 89 7.53 -0.85 4.84
N PHE A 90 7.33 0.23 5.56
CA PHE A 90 6.69 1.45 5.04
C PHE A 90 7.19 2.70 5.77
N ASN A 91 6.90 3.86 5.22
CA ASN A 91 7.31 5.16 5.76
C ASN A 91 8.82 5.27 6.05
N THR A 92 9.67 4.67 5.20
CA THR A 92 11.12 4.85 5.34
C THR A 92 11.50 6.24 4.83
N ARG A 93 12.03 7.07 5.71
CA ARG A 93 12.48 8.44 5.40
C ARG A 93 13.81 8.72 6.07
N VAL A 94 14.64 9.51 5.40
CA VAL A 94 15.89 10.04 5.93
C VAL A 94 15.95 11.53 5.57
N ALA A 95 16.37 12.35 6.50
CA ALA A 95 16.56 13.79 6.30
C ALA A 95 17.38 14.06 5.03
N SER A 96 16.97 15.04 4.22
CA SER A 96 17.52 15.27 2.87
C SER A 96 19.03 15.41 2.84
N GLY A 97 19.63 16.13 3.77
CA GLY A 97 21.07 16.31 3.89
C GLY A 97 21.87 15.06 4.33
N LEU A 98 21.18 13.98 4.73
CA LEU A 98 21.79 12.77 5.28
C LEU A 98 21.46 11.52 4.45
N ARG A 99 20.83 11.70 3.30
CA ARG A 99 20.61 10.62 2.33
C ARG A 99 21.95 10.08 1.84
N THR A 100 21.97 8.81 1.44
CA THR A 100 23.18 8.07 0.96
C THR A 100 24.28 7.84 2.00
N ARG A 101 24.07 8.21 3.26
CA ARG A 101 25.05 8.04 4.36
C ARG A 101 24.80 6.79 5.23
N GLY A 102 24.05 5.82 4.75
CA GLY A 102 23.79 4.53 5.43
C GLY A 102 22.70 4.52 6.48
N VAL A 103 22.10 5.67 6.84
CA VAL A 103 21.02 5.76 7.86
C VAL A 103 19.81 4.89 7.48
N GLY A 104 19.36 4.95 6.23
CA GLY A 104 18.26 4.13 5.72
C GLY A 104 18.58 2.64 5.84
N SER A 105 19.79 2.23 5.43
CA SER A 105 20.23 0.83 5.51
C SER A 105 20.28 0.33 6.96
N LEU A 106 20.71 1.16 7.89
CA LEU A 106 20.75 0.84 9.32
C LEU A 106 19.35 0.53 9.86
N MET A 107 18.38 1.41 9.59
CA MET A 107 16.98 1.23 10.01
C MET A 107 16.34 0.00 9.34
N MET A 108 16.59 -0.21 8.05
CA MET A 108 16.03 -1.35 7.30
C MET A 108 16.57 -2.68 7.81
N ARG A 109 17.86 -2.76 8.19
CA ARG A 109 18.45 -3.95 8.83
C ARG A 109 17.80 -4.23 10.17
N ALA A 110 17.73 -3.23 11.05
CA ALA A 110 17.11 -3.38 12.38
C ALA A 110 15.64 -3.82 12.27
N GLY A 111 14.92 -3.27 11.30
CA GLY A 111 13.55 -3.67 11.02
C GLY A 111 13.44 -5.12 10.53
N ALA A 112 14.28 -5.52 9.59
CA ALA A 112 14.31 -6.91 9.08
C ALA A 112 14.67 -7.90 10.20
N GLU A 113 15.68 -7.59 11.03
CA GLU A 113 16.04 -8.41 12.19
C GLU A 113 14.89 -8.53 13.20
N TRP A 114 14.15 -7.44 13.42
CA TRP A 114 12.96 -7.53 14.27
C TRP A 114 11.92 -8.49 13.70
N ILE A 115 11.62 -8.41 12.40
CA ILE A 115 10.68 -9.33 11.72
C ILE A 115 11.20 -10.77 11.77
N GLU A 116 12.49 -10.97 11.56
CA GLU A 116 13.13 -12.29 11.62
C GLU A 116 12.98 -12.94 12.99
N ARG A 117 13.18 -12.18 14.07
CA ARG A 117 12.91 -12.63 15.45
C ARG A 117 11.44 -12.95 15.73
N GLN A 118 10.51 -12.47 14.89
CA GLN A 118 9.10 -12.86 14.96
C GLN A 118 8.81 -14.18 14.23
N GLY A 119 9.81 -14.81 13.62
CA GLY A 119 9.67 -16.06 12.86
C GLY A 119 9.06 -15.89 11.46
N ALA A 120 8.90 -14.66 10.97
CA ALA A 120 8.34 -14.44 9.64
C ALA A 120 9.36 -14.78 8.53
N PRO A 121 8.95 -15.49 7.47
CA PRO A 121 9.85 -15.91 6.39
C PRO A 121 10.17 -14.78 5.39
N TYR A 122 9.40 -13.71 5.38
CA TYR A 122 9.55 -12.64 4.40
C TYR A 122 9.37 -11.26 5.01
N VAL A 123 10.07 -10.27 4.46
CA VAL A 123 9.74 -8.85 4.59
C VAL A 123 9.41 -8.30 3.22
N THR A 124 8.36 -7.51 3.10
CA THR A 124 7.88 -6.90 1.87
C THR A 124 7.90 -5.38 1.95
N GLY A 125 7.91 -4.72 0.81
CA GLY A 125 7.79 -3.27 0.72
C GLY A 125 7.49 -2.80 -0.69
N LEU A 126 6.90 -1.62 -0.80
CA LEU A 126 6.66 -0.95 -2.06
C LEU A 126 7.65 0.21 -2.23
N ILE A 127 8.32 0.25 -3.37
CA ILE A 127 9.31 1.28 -3.69
C ILE A 127 8.94 1.87 -5.05
N GLY A 128 8.76 3.18 -5.09
CA GLY A 128 8.49 3.87 -6.37
C GLY A 128 9.54 3.53 -7.41
N VAL A 129 9.12 3.26 -8.64
CA VAL A 129 10.02 2.86 -9.75
C VAL A 129 11.10 3.90 -9.98
N ASN A 130 10.75 5.18 -9.84
CA ASN A 130 11.68 6.29 -10.01
C ASN A 130 12.58 6.53 -8.79
N ASN A 131 12.40 5.80 -7.69
CA ASN A 131 13.22 5.95 -6.48
C ASN A 131 14.46 5.06 -6.55
N VAL A 132 15.38 5.41 -7.47
CA VAL A 132 16.61 4.67 -7.77
C VAL A 132 17.48 4.48 -6.51
N ALA A 133 17.55 5.51 -5.66
CA ALA A 133 18.36 5.46 -4.45
C ALA A 133 17.83 4.43 -3.45
N SER A 134 16.51 4.39 -3.24
CA SER A 134 15.88 3.38 -2.37
C SER A 134 15.99 1.97 -2.97
N MET A 135 15.85 1.82 -4.30
CA MET A 135 16.03 0.53 -4.96
C MET A 135 17.47 0.02 -4.79
N ALA A 136 18.47 0.84 -5.04
CA ALA A 136 19.87 0.47 -4.84
C ALA A 136 20.16 0.07 -3.38
N MET A 137 19.63 0.83 -2.42
CA MET A 137 19.76 0.53 -1.00
C MET A 137 19.16 -0.84 -0.65
N VAL A 138 17.90 -1.11 -1.00
CA VAL A 138 17.26 -2.38 -0.61
C VAL A 138 17.88 -3.57 -1.33
N THR A 139 18.28 -3.42 -2.60
CA THR A 139 18.98 -4.46 -3.34
C THR A 139 20.31 -4.82 -2.66
N SER A 140 21.07 -3.82 -2.18
CA SER A 140 22.30 -4.06 -1.40
C SER A 140 22.07 -4.77 -0.06
N LEU A 141 20.83 -4.76 0.44
CA LEU A 141 20.39 -5.46 1.64
C LEU A 141 19.77 -6.83 1.35
N GLY A 142 19.83 -7.31 0.11
CA GLY A 142 19.30 -8.61 -0.32
C GLY A 142 17.80 -8.64 -0.54
N TRP A 143 17.19 -7.50 -0.88
CA TRP A 143 15.81 -7.45 -1.35
C TRP A 143 15.77 -7.63 -2.87
N GLU A 144 14.73 -8.30 -3.34
CA GLU A 144 14.50 -8.59 -4.76
C GLU A 144 13.17 -7.97 -5.21
N PRO A 145 13.12 -7.23 -6.34
CA PRO A 145 11.85 -6.84 -6.94
C PRO A 145 11.20 -8.09 -7.56
N VAL A 146 9.99 -8.43 -7.13
CA VAL A 146 9.28 -9.64 -7.56
C VAL A 146 8.03 -9.35 -8.36
N ALA A 147 7.49 -8.12 -8.28
CA ALA A 147 6.35 -7.68 -9.06
C ALA A 147 6.37 -6.15 -9.20
N ARG A 148 5.54 -5.64 -10.12
CA ARG A 148 5.26 -4.21 -10.27
C ARG A 148 3.78 -3.95 -10.06
N PHE A 149 3.46 -2.77 -9.53
CA PHE A 149 2.10 -2.30 -9.30
C PHE A 149 1.96 -0.88 -9.83
N ASP A 150 0.80 -0.61 -10.41
CA ASP A 150 0.35 0.73 -10.74
C ASP A 150 -0.66 1.18 -9.68
N TYR A 151 -0.46 2.37 -9.15
CA TYR A 151 -1.40 3.05 -8.28
C TYR A 151 -2.03 4.18 -9.06
N LEU A 152 -3.26 3.97 -9.50
CA LEU A 152 -3.99 4.93 -10.31
C LEU A 152 -4.84 5.83 -9.41
N VAL A 153 -4.81 7.12 -9.71
CA VAL A 153 -5.72 8.13 -9.16
C VAL A 153 -6.75 8.42 -10.25
N LEU A 154 -7.86 7.71 -10.25
CA LEU A 154 -8.90 7.89 -11.26
C LEU A 154 -9.74 9.11 -10.92
N ASN A 155 -9.94 9.99 -11.90
CA ASN A 155 -10.84 11.14 -11.79
C ASN A 155 -12.27 10.70 -12.10
N LEU A 156 -13.13 10.71 -11.08
CA LEU A 156 -14.50 10.23 -11.17
C LEU A 156 -15.36 11.05 -12.13
N ALA A 157 -15.05 12.32 -12.34
CA ALA A 157 -15.77 13.17 -13.30
C ALA A 157 -15.58 12.75 -14.78
N ARG A 158 -14.62 11.87 -15.06
CA ARG A 158 -14.39 11.34 -16.42
C ARG A 158 -15.27 10.14 -16.77
N PHE A 159 -16.03 9.64 -15.81
CA PHE A 159 -16.92 8.49 -16.00
C PHE A 159 -18.37 8.97 -16.19
N ALA A 160 -19.08 8.35 -17.14
CA ALA A 160 -20.47 8.65 -17.40
C ALA A 160 -21.39 7.58 -16.82
N PRO A 161 -22.58 7.95 -16.27
CA PRO A 161 -23.59 6.98 -15.88
C PRO A 161 -24.05 6.14 -17.06
N ASP A 162 -24.38 4.88 -16.78
CA ASP A 162 -24.92 3.96 -17.77
C ASP A 162 -26.26 3.38 -17.28
N PRO A 163 -27.39 3.72 -17.92
CA PRO A 163 -28.72 3.30 -17.48
C PRO A 163 -29.00 1.80 -17.65
N GLU A 164 -28.21 1.11 -18.49
CA GLU A 164 -28.36 -0.34 -18.69
C GLU A 164 -27.61 -1.15 -17.64
N VAL A 165 -26.75 -0.50 -16.84
CA VAL A 165 -25.98 -1.16 -15.78
C VAL A 165 -26.71 -1.05 -14.45
N LYS A 166 -26.97 -2.21 -13.83
CA LYS A 166 -27.59 -2.29 -12.51
C LYS A 166 -26.51 -2.39 -11.44
N ILE A 167 -26.46 -1.40 -10.55
CA ILE A 167 -25.50 -1.34 -9.46
C ILE A 167 -26.19 -1.75 -8.15
N ARG A 168 -25.52 -2.56 -7.35
CA ARG A 168 -25.97 -2.96 -6.01
C ARG A 168 -24.85 -2.76 -5.01
N LYS A 169 -25.21 -2.22 -3.84
CA LYS A 169 -24.34 -2.21 -2.67
C LYS A 169 -24.49 -3.54 -1.94
N VAL A 170 -23.37 -4.11 -1.54
CA VAL A 170 -23.30 -5.39 -0.82
C VAL A 170 -22.42 -5.17 0.40
N ASP A 171 -22.91 -5.51 1.58
CA ASP A 171 -22.15 -5.45 2.81
C ASP A 171 -21.53 -6.82 3.08
N VAL A 172 -20.59 -7.21 2.21
CA VAL A 172 -19.88 -8.49 2.33
C VAL A 172 -18.39 -8.19 2.33
N LEU A 173 -17.73 -8.48 3.43
CA LEU A 173 -16.30 -8.40 3.58
C LEU A 173 -15.74 -9.80 3.81
N GLY A 174 -14.84 -10.22 2.92
CA GLY A 174 -14.10 -11.46 3.10
C GLY A 174 -14.89 -12.74 2.85
N ASP A 175 -16.00 -12.68 2.13
CA ASP A 175 -16.71 -13.87 1.69
C ASP A 175 -15.82 -14.71 0.75
N PRO A 176 -15.54 -15.98 1.08
CA PRO A 176 -14.78 -16.88 0.23
C PRO A 176 -15.32 -17.02 -1.20
N ALA A 177 -16.65 -16.92 -1.37
CA ALA A 177 -17.28 -16.93 -2.69
C ALA A 177 -16.86 -15.71 -3.53
N HIS A 178 -16.61 -14.57 -2.91
CA HIS A 178 -16.10 -13.37 -3.58
C HIS A 178 -14.57 -13.42 -3.76
N ALA A 179 -13.86 -14.21 -2.97
CA ALA A 179 -12.44 -14.45 -3.19
C ALA A 179 -12.14 -15.02 -4.58
N SER A 180 -13.04 -15.83 -5.12
CA SER A 180 -12.94 -16.38 -6.47
C SER A 180 -13.15 -15.34 -7.58
N TRP A 181 -13.65 -14.15 -7.24
CA TRP A 181 -13.90 -13.06 -8.18
C TRP A 181 -12.71 -12.12 -8.38
N ARG A 182 -11.61 -12.36 -7.67
CA ARG A 182 -10.48 -11.46 -7.72
C ARG A 182 -9.77 -11.55 -9.04
N PHE A 183 -9.68 -10.41 -9.70
CA PHE A 183 -8.93 -10.22 -10.94
C PHE A 183 -9.14 -11.33 -11.98
N GLY A 184 -10.33 -11.93 -11.98
CA GLY A 184 -10.64 -13.04 -12.86
C GLY A 184 -9.72 -14.25 -12.64
N GLU A 185 -9.59 -15.09 -13.62
CA GLU A 185 -8.72 -16.26 -13.62
C GLU A 185 -7.23 -15.91 -13.79
N VAL A 186 -6.92 -14.62 -14.03
CA VAL A 186 -5.58 -14.17 -14.44
C VAL A 186 -4.62 -14.01 -13.26
N PHE A 187 -5.10 -13.89 -12.02
CA PHE A 187 -4.22 -13.61 -10.88
C PHE A 187 -4.14 -14.76 -9.89
N LEU A 188 -3.02 -15.46 -9.92
CA LEU A 188 -2.61 -16.32 -8.83
C LEU A 188 -2.09 -15.44 -7.70
N HIS A 189 -2.72 -15.50 -6.52
CA HIS A 189 -2.33 -14.71 -5.39
C HIS A 189 -1.22 -15.39 -4.60
N HIS A 190 -0.06 -14.78 -4.52
CA HIS A 190 0.97 -15.16 -3.56
C HIS A 190 0.74 -14.47 -2.22
N PHE A 191 0.35 -13.18 -2.25
CA PHE A 191 -0.03 -12.42 -1.07
C PHE A 191 -1.47 -11.95 -1.24
N VAL A 192 -2.35 -12.29 -0.31
CA VAL A 192 -3.77 -11.93 -0.35
C VAL A 192 -4.13 -10.98 0.79
N PRO A 193 -5.19 -10.18 0.64
CA PRO A 193 -5.68 -9.31 1.70
C PRO A 193 -5.93 -10.04 3.02
N ARG A 194 -5.64 -9.39 4.13
CA ARG A 194 -5.75 -9.96 5.48
C ARG A 194 -7.14 -10.48 5.84
N TYR A 195 -8.17 -9.79 5.41
CA TYR A 195 -9.55 -10.19 5.73
C TYR A 195 -9.96 -11.55 5.17
N LEU A 196 -9.19 -12.09 4.25
CA LEU A 196 -9.41 -13.45 3.73
C LEU A 196 -8.63 -14.52 4.49
N VAL A 197 -7.86 -14.12 5.49
CA VAL A 197 -7.10 -14.98 6.37
C VAL A 197 -7.67 -14.89 7.77
N SER A 198 -8.98 -14.64 7.89
CA SER A 198 -9.69 -14.35 9.14
C SER A 198 -9.50 -15.38 10.24
N ASP A 199 -9.27 -16.65 9.88
CA ASP A 199 -9.12 -17.74 10.84
C ASP A 199 -7.83 -17.66 11.66
N LEU A 200 -6.84 -16.87 11.20
CA LEU A 200 -5.54 -16.76 11.85
C LEU A 200 -5.34 -15.43 12.58
N PHE A 201 -6.15 -14.41 12.27
CA PHE A 201 -5.92 -13.07 12.78
C PHE A 201 -7.25 -12.37 13.04
N ARG A 202 -7.29 -11.58 14.12
CA ARG A 202 -8.44 -10.75 14.41
C ARG A 202 -8.81 -9.91 13.20
N PRO A 203 -10.11 -9.81 12.88
CA PRO A 203 -10.57 -9.02 11.76
C PRO A 203 -10.01 -7.60 11.86
N TYR A 204 -9.59 -7.09 10.73
CA TYR A 204 -9.22 -5.70 10.57
C TYR A 204 -10.29 -4.79 11.17
N PRO A 205 -9.96 -3.73 11.92
CA PRO A 205 -10.97 -2.82 12.43
C PRO A 205 -11.88 -2.38 11.29
N ARG A 206 -13.17 -2.56 11.45
CA ARG A 206 -14.21 -2.27 10.42
C ARG A 206 -14.30 -0.78 10.03
N GLY A 207 -13.51 0.10 10.68
CA GLY A 207 -13.64 1.54 10.60
C GLY A 207 -13.69 2.12 9.18
N PRO A 208 -12.75 1.84 8.28
CA PRO A 208 -12.75 2.48 6.97
C PRO A 208 -13.49 1.71 5.87
N TYR A 209 -14.08 0.54 6.12
CA TYR A 209 -14.82 -0.20 5.10
C TYR A 209 -16.20 0.43 4.85
N MET A 210 -16.44 0.82 3.60
CA MET A 210 -17.67 1.51 3.17
C MET A 210 -18.69 0.56 2.52
N GLY A 211 -18.35 -0.69 2.35
CA GLY A 211 -19.13 -1.69 1.61
C GLY A 211 -18.49 -2.06 0.28
N SER A 212 -19.07 -3.04 -0.39
CA SER A 212 -18.71 -3.42 -1.76
C SER A 212 -19.79 -2.99 -2.73
N LEU A 213 -19.38 -2.67 -3.95
CA LEU A 213 -20.28 -2.42 -5.07
C LEU A 213 -20.12 -3.53 -6.09
N THR A 214 -21.24 -4.03 -6.58
CA THR A 214 -21.31 -4.93 -7.73
C THR A 214 -22.18 -4.32 -8.80
N ALA A 215 -21.76 -4.45 -10.04
CA ALA A 215 -22.51 -3.97 -11.20
C ALA A 215 -22.68 -5.07 -12.24
N PHE A 216 -23.83 -5.11 -12.85
CA PHE A 216 -24.19 -6.04 -13.90
C PHE A 216 -24.76 -5.27 -15.09
N GLY A 217 -24.18 -5.47 -16.25
CA GLY A 217 -24.58 -4.84 -17.50
C GLY A 217 -24.50 -5.81 -18.67
N PRO A 218 -24.84 -5.35 -19.87
CA PRO A 218 -24.72 -6.15 -21.06
C PRO A 218 -23.30 -6.69 -21.24
N GLY A 219 -23.19 -8.00 -21.35
CA GLY A 219 -21.95 -8.71 -21.61
C GLY A 219 -20.95 -8.81 -20.46
N GLY A 220 -21.29 -8.30 -19.25
CA GLY A 220 -20.32 -8.39 -18.17
C GLY A 220 -20.75 -7.85 -16.82
N SER A 221 -19.82 -7.96 -15.87
CA SER A 221 -20.01 -7.47 -14.51
C SER A 221 -18.72 -6.91 -13.92
N ALA A 222 -18.86 -6.06 -12.90
CA ALA A 222 -17.76 -5.56 -12.10
C ALA A 222 -18.06 -5.72 -10.61
N TRP A 223 -16.99 -5.88 -9.83
CA TRP A 223 -17.01 -5.87 -8.38
C TRP A 223 -15.87 -5.01 -7.87
N LEU A 224 -16.09 -4.29 -6.76
CA LEU A 224 -15.05 -3.64 -6.00
C LEU A 224 -15.47 -3.44 -4.55
N SER A 225 -14.50 -3.50 -3.65
CA SER A 225 -14.66 -3.17 -2.23
C SER A 225 -14.12 -1.77 -1.98
N LEU A 226 -14.87 -0.94 -1.26
CA LEU A 226 -14.54 0.46 -1.01
C LEU A 226 -14.04 0.68 0.41
N TRP A 227 -13.03 1.53 0.53
CA TRP A 227 -12.41 1.85 1.79
C TRP A 227 -12.14 3.35 1.91
N ASP A 228 -12.62 3.94 3.02
CA ASP A 228 -12.25 5.30 3.39
C ASP A 228 -11.01 5.29 4.27
N ASP A 229 -9.86 5.43 3.65
CA ASP A 229 -8.57 5.42 4.33
C ASP A 229 -8.15 6.79 4.91
N ARG A 230 -8.93 7.84 4.66
CA ARG A 230 -8.58 9.23 5.00
C ARG A 230 -8.34 9.40 6.49
N THR A 231 -9.30 9.03 7.29
CA THR A 231 -9.23 9.15 8.75
C THR A 231 -8.09 8.34 9.34
N ARG A 232 -7.90 7.12 8.85
CA ARG A 232 -6.87 6.20 9.31
C ARG A 232 -5.46 6.67 8.98
N ARG A 233 -5.28 7.33 7.84
CA ARG A 233 -3.99 7.92 7.46
C ARG A 233 -3.75 9.29 8.09
N GLY A 234 -4.70 9.79 8.88
CA GLY A 234 -4.65 11.14 9.41
C GLY A 234 -4.76 12.20 8.31
N LEU A 235 -5.37 11.85 7.17
CA LEU A 235 -5.65 12.80 6.09
C LEU A 235 -6.85 13.65 6.45
N ASP A 236 -6.89 14.87 5.91
CA ASP A 236 -8.03 15.76 6.06
C ASP A 236 -9.17 15.31 5.14
N PRO A 237 -10.30 14.79 5.65
CA PRO A 237 -11.40 14.32 4.82
C PRO A 237 -12.04 15.47 4.03
N ASP A 238 -11.97 16.71 4.53
CA ASP A 238 -12.56 17.88 3.87
C ASP A 238 -11.72 18.35 2.67
N ARG A 239 -10.43 17.97 2.66
CA ARG A 239 -9.49 18.31 1.58
C ARG A 239 -9.31 17.21 0.55
N ILE A 240 -9.60 15.96 0.93
CA ILE A 240 -9.33 14.79 0.10
C ILE A 240 -10.62 13.99 -0.09
N ARG A 241 -11.30 14.28 -1.18
CA ARG A 241 -12.54 13.62 -1.59
C ARG A 241 -12.22 12.37 -2.43
N ALA A 242 -11.54 11.41 -1.80
CA ALA A 242 -11.09 10.19 -2.45
C ALA A 242 -11.39 8.95 -1.61
N VAL A 243 -11.69 7.84 -2.27
CA VAL A 243 -11.83 6.51 -1.69
C VAL A 243 -10.90 5.53 -2.39
N LYS A 244 -10.56 4.44 -1.73
CA LYS A 244 -9.81 3.34 -2.33
C LYS A 244 -10.71 2.20 -2.73
N ALA A 245 -10.45 1.64 -3.90
CA ALA A 245 -11.02 0.38 -4.33
C ALA A 245 -10.02 -0.76 -4.16
N TYR A 246 -10.50 -1.87 -3.67
CA TYR A 246 -9.80 -3.14 -3.58
C TYR A 246 -10.66 -4.26 -4.11
N ASP A 247 -10.04 -5.40 -4.37
CA ASP A 247 -10.71 -6.58 -4.88
C ASP A 247 -11.49 -6.29 -6.18
N VAL A 248 -10.94 -5.41 -7.01
CA VAL A 248 -11.58 -5.06 -8.29
C VAL A 248 -11.55 -6.27 -9.19
N THR A 249 -12.71 -6.63 -9.67
CA THR A 249 -12.90 -7.73 -10.62
C THR A 249 -13.76 -7.26 -11.77
N LEU A 250 -13.29 -7.51 -12.99
CA LEU A 250 -14.02 -7.26 -14.22
C LEU A 250 -14.25 -8.60 -14.91
N LYS A 251 -15.51 -8.91 -15.27
CA LYS A 251 -15.87 -10.15 -15.96
C LYS A 251 -16.61 -9.88 -17.26
N GLY A 252 -16.21 -10.62 -18.30
CA GLY A 252 -16.78 -10.50 -19.63
C GLY A 252 -16.39 -9.21 -20.36
N GLU A 253 -16.76 -9.09 -21.60
CA GLU A 253 -16.44 -7.92 -22.45
C GLU A 253 -17.07 -6.62 -21.91
N GLY A 254 -18.23 -6.71 -21.24
CA GLY A 254 -18.88 -5.58 -20.60
C GLY A 254 -18.37 -5.27 -19.18
N GLY A 255 -17.33 -5.95 -18.70
CA GLY A 255 -16.81 -5.76 -17.34
C GLY A 255 -16.34 -4.35 -17.06
N PHE A 256 -15.61 -3.75 -18.01
CA PHE A 256 -15.17 -2.35 -17.88
C PHE A 256 -16.35 -1.36 -17.94
N ARG A 257 -17.35 -1.62 -18.77
CA ARG A 257 -18.58 -0.83 -18.82
C ARG A 257 -19.27 -0.82 -17.46
N ALA A 258 -19.37 -1.99 -16.83
CA ALA A 258 -19.95 -2.13 -15.49
C ALA A 258 -19.11 -1.39 -14.42
N PHE A 259 -17.78 -1.46 -14.47
CA PHE A 259 -16.88 -0.70 -13.60
C PHE A 259 -17.06 0.82 -13.79
N SER A 260 -17.13 1.29 -15.05
CA SER A 260 -17.32 2.71 -15.37
C SER A 260 -18.61 3.26 -14.76
N ALA A 261 -19.70 2.49 -14.79
CA ALA A 261 -20.95 2.89 -14.16
C ALA A 261 -20.83 2.99 -12.63
N ILE A 262 -20.07 2.08 -11.97
CA ILE A 262 -19.76 2.21 -10.55
C ILE A 262 -18.99 3.49 -10.28
N ALA A 263 -17.93 3.76 -11.06
CA ALA A 263 -17.10 4.95 -10.89
C ALA A 263 -17.92 6.25 -11.05
N ALA A 264 -18.81 6.31 -12.04
CA ALA A 264 -19.74 7.44 -12.21
C ALA A 264 -20.69 7.61 -11.01
N THR A 265 -21.19 6.51 -10.45
CA THR A 265 -22.03 6.55 -9.25
C THR A 265 -21.27 7.10 -8.04
N LEU A 266 -19.99 6.72 -7.87
CA LEU A 266 -19.15 7.25 -6.81
C LEU A 266 -18.90 8.75 -6.97
N GLY A 267 -18.74 9.26 -8.19
CA GLY A 267 -18.66 10.70 -8.47
C GLY A 267 -19.90 11.46 -8.02
N GLY A 268 -21.09 10.84 -8.10
CA GLY A 268 -22.33 11.38 -7.55
C GLY A 268 -22.42 11.38 -6.01
N MET A 269 -21.50 10.73 -5.31
CA MET A 269 -21.44 10.63 -3.84
C MET A 269 -20.45 11.64 -3.21
N ASP A 270 -20.23 12.77 -3.84
CA ASP A 270 -19.31 13.82 -3.38
C ASP A 270 -17.83 13.35 -3.28
N LEU A 271 -17.43 12.50 -4.20
CA LEU A 271 -16.05 12.01 -4.34
C LEU A 271 -15.46 12.51 -5.66
N ASP A 272 -14.19 12.93 -5.63
CA ASP A 272 -13.46 13.38 -6.81
C ASP A 272 -12.62 12.27 -7.42
N HIS A 273 -12.09 11.38 -6.57
CA HIS A 273 -11.12 10.39 -6.99
C HIS A 273 -11.38 8.98 -6.45
N LEU A 274 -11.12 8.00 -7.29
CA LEU A 274 -11.00 6.59 -6.91
C LEU A 274 -9.54 6.17 -6.97
N LEU A 275 -8.98 5.77 -5.85
CA LEU A 275 -7.61 5.29 -5.74
C LEU A 275 -7.61 3.78 -5.99
N LEU A 276 -6.93 3.36 -7.05
CA LEU A 276 -6.98 1.99 -7.53
C LEU A 276 -5.57 1.39 -7.70
N PRO A 277 -5.15 0.55 -6.75
CA PRO A 277 -3.93 -0.24 -6.94
C PRO A 277 -4.23 -1.46 -7.83
N ILE A 278 -3.46 -1.63 -8.87
CA ILE A 278 -3.52 -2.80 -9.73
C ILE A 278 -2.13 -3.39 -9.95
N PRO A 279 -1.99 -4.70 -10.16
CA PRO A 279 -0.77 -5.24 -10.72
C PRO A 279 -0.45 -4.55 -12.05
N HIS A 280 0.84 -4.37 -12.33
CA HIS A 280 1.28 -3.75 -13.58
C HIS A 280 0.92 -4.67 -14.76
N ASP A 281 -0.15 -4.33 -15.44
CA ASP A 281 -0.66 -5.01 -16.63
C ASP A 281 -0.94 -3.99 -17.72
N ALA A 282 -0.34 -4.18 -18.89
CA ALA A 282 -0.43 -3.23 -20.00
C ALA A 282 -1.88 -3.05 -20.50
N THR A 283 -2.68 -4.11 -20.49
CA THR A 283 -4.08 -4.07 -20.93
C THR A 283 -4.95 -3.32 -19.93
N ALA A 284 -4.83 -3.65 -18.65
CA ALA A 284 -5.56 -2.95 -17.59
C ALA A 284 -5.15 -1.48 -17.50
N ARG A 285 -3.86 -1.19 -17.67
CA ARG A 285 -3.34 0.18 -17.70
C ARG A 285 -3.91 0.97 -18.86
N ALA A 286 -3.81 0.45 -20.10
CA ALA A 286 -4.32 1.12 -21.29
C ALA A 286 -5.83 1.43 -21.18
N LEU A 287 -6.58 0.56 -20.55
CA LEU A 287 -8.02 0.73 -20.31
C LEU A 287 -8.34 1.84 -19.31
N LEU A 288 -7.52 2.01 -18.27
CA LEU A 288 -7.78 2.92 -17.15
C LEU A 288 -7.04 4.26 -17.26
N GLU A 289 -5.92 4.33 -17.96
CA GLU A 289 -5.07 5.52 -18.10
C GLU A 289 -5.84 6.76 -18.60
N PRO A 290 -6.80 6.67 -19.55
CA PRO A 290 -7.59 7.82 -20.00
C PRO A 290 -8.40 8.48 -18.87
N TYR A 291 -8.70 7.74 -17.81
CA TYR A 291 -9.47 8.19 -16.65
C TYR A 291 -8.59 8.63 -15.48
N ALA A 292 -7.30 8.34 -15.53
CA ALA A 292 -6.38 8.67 -14.46
C ALA A 292 -5.96 10.15 -14.51
N SER A 293 -5.94 10.80 -13.36
CA SER A 293 -5.29 12.10 -13.16
C SER A 293 -3.82 11.94 -12.76
N ASP A 294 -3.46 10.78 -12.19
CA ASP A 294 -2.08 10.45 -11.83
C ASP A 294 -1.89 8.93 -11.80
N ILE A 295 -0.68 8.47 -12.11
CA ILE A 295 -0.27 7.06 -12.05
C ILE A 295 1.10 6.98 -11.38
N VAL A 296 1.16 6.30 -10.26
CA VAL A 296 2.42 6.06 -9.55
C VAL A 296 2.79 4.59 -9.63
N GLU A 297 3.96 4.32 -10.19
CA GLU A 297 4.45 2.95 -10.35
C GLU A 297 5.32 2.52 -9.18
N PHE A 298 5.11 1.30 -8.69
CA PHE A 298 5.87 0.72 -7.59
C PHE A 298 6.47 -0.63 -7.97
N ASN A 299 7.69 -0.87 -7.51
CA ASN A 299 8.25 -2.21 -7.38
C ASN A 299 7.78 -2.81 -6.05
N PHE A 300 7.23 -4.01 -6.10
CA PHE A 300 7.00 -4.84 -4.93
C PHE A 300 8.27 -5.65 -4.66
N CYS A 301 8.94 -5.30 -3.57
CA CYS A 301 10.21 -5.89 -3.20
C CYS A 301 10.04 -6.83 -2.02
N VAL A 302 10.77 -7.94 -2.03
CA VAL A 302 10.74 -8.96 -0.98
C VAL A 302 12.16 -9.28 -0.53
N LYS A 303 12.36 -9.39 0.78
CA LYS A 303 13.56 -9.98 1.39
C LYS A 303 13.18 -11.29 2.06
N ARG A 304 13.90 -12.35 1.75
CA ARG A 304 13.77 -13.66 2.39
C ARG A 304 14.50 -13.66 3.74
N LEU A 305 13.87 -14.26 4.73
CA LEU A 305 14.36 -14.39 6.10
C LEU A 305 14.28 -15.88 6.53
N ASN A 306 14.93 -16.22 7.63
CA ASN A 306 14.81 -17.55 8.27
C ASN A 306 15.01 -18.72 7.28
N GLY A 307 15.90 -18.60 6.30
CA GLY A 307 16.16 -19.63 5.30
C GLY A 307 14.99 -19.89 4.33
N ALA A 308 14.02 -18.97 4.25
CA ALA A 308 12.89 -19.11 3.32
C ALA A 308 13.34 -19.24 1.88
N GLY A 309 12.70 -20.15 1.15
CA GLY A 309 12.90 -20.32 -0.29
C GLY A 309 12.38 -19.12 -1.11
N PRO A 310 12.65 -19.10 -2.42
CA PRO A 310 12.10 -18.09 -3.31
C PRO A 310 10.57 -18.17 -3.29
N LEU A 311 9.92 -17.04 -3.59
CA LEU A 311 8.48 -17.06 -3.82
C LEU A 311 8.18 -17.93 -5.03
N PRO A 312 7.10 -18.74 -4.99
CA PRO A 312 6.65 -19.47 -6.16
C PRO A 312 6.38 -18.51 -7.32
N PRO A 313 6.62 -18.93 -8.57
CA PRO A 313 6.30 -18.12 -9.73
C PRO A 313 4.80 -17.87 -9.82
N GLY A 314 4.41 -16.70 -10.32
CA GLY A 314 3.02 -16.32 -10.54
C GLY A 314 2.77 -14.88 -10.13
N PRO A 315 1.59 -14.36 -10.45
CA PRO A 315 1.24 -12.98 -10.13
C PRO A 315 1.13 -12.76 -8.63
N VAL A 316 1.53 -11.58 -8.21
CA VAL A 316 1.46 -11.13 -6.82
C VAL A 316 0.28 -10.17 -6.70
N TYR A 317 -0.61 -10.45 -5.77
CA TYR A 317 -1.59 -9.49 -5.29
C TYR A 317 -1.13 -8.94 -3.95
N PHE A 318 -1.06 -7.64 -3.85
CA PHE A 318 -0.65 -6.96 -2.63
C PHE A 318 -1.76 -6.02 -2.15
N ASP A 319 -2.14 -6.18 -0.90
CA ASP A 319 -3.10 -5.29 -0.26
C ASP A 319 -2.39 -4.03 0.23
N ILE A 320 -2.44 -2.97 -0.57
CA ILE A 320 -1.81 -1.68 -0.24
C ILE A 320 -2.67 -0.76 0.64
N ARG A 321 -3.68 -1.29 1.32
CA ARG A 321 -4.38 -0.55 2.40
C ARG A 321 -3.45 -0.14 3.54
N HIS A 322 -2.24 -0.45 3.38
CA HIS A 322 -1.18 -0.27 4.35
C HIS A 322 -0.45 1.05 4.18
#